data_d439a34b942e77eab64cc2bf3108e7cd
#
_entry.id   d439a34b942e77eab64cc2bf3108e7cd
#
_cell.length_a   1.000
_cell.length_b   1.000
_cell.length_c   1.000
_cell.angle_alpha   90.00
_cell.angle_beta   90.00
_cell.angle_gamma   90.00
#
_symmetry.space_group_name_H-M   'P 1'
#
loop_
_entity.id
_entity.type
_entity.pdbx_description
1 polymer ?
#
loop_
_entity_poly.entity_id
_entity_poly.type
_entity_poly.pdbx_seq_one_letter_code
_entity_poly.pdbx_strand_id
1 'polypeptide(L)'
;RVLCPSLTFVATANAIKYINAEPIFIDSDPHTWVCSLDALELAIKKYKPKAFVSVDIYGQSCDYDAIQELCNSHNVLVIEDAAEALGSEYKNKKCGSFGEMSILSFNGNKIITTSGGGMLVSKNEDYIRKAKFLCTQAREPFLHYEHKELGYNYRMSNLLAAVGRGQLAKLDVYVAKRRKIFQEYQKAFSDIPGVNFITEPTSSKSNNWLTTFTINPKKSTSNRNQLIK
;
A
#
# COMPACT_ATOMS: atom_id res chain seq x y z
N ARG A 1 18.67 2.70 7.06
CA ARG A 1 18.10 2.89 5.72
C ARG A 1 16.93 1.94 5.52
N VAL A 2 15.88 2.47 4.89
CA VAL A 2 14.69 1.70 4.50
C VAL A 2 14.38 2.02 3.05
N LEU A 3 14.18 1.01 2.22
CA LEU A 3 13.78 1.21 0.82
C LEU A 3 12.26 1.42 0.75
N CYS A 4 11.82 2.25 -0.19
CA CYS A 4 10.42 2.39 -0.57
C CYS A 4 10.30 2.84 -2.04
N PRO A 5 9.19 2.56 -2.73
CA PRO A 5 8.98 3.06 -4.09
C PRO A 5 8.91 4.59 -4.13
N SER A 6 9.33 5.19 -5.24
CA SER A 6 9.15 6.62 -5.51
C SER A 6 7.70 6.95 -5.91
N LEU A 7 7.00 6.00 -6.55
CA LEU A 7 5.57 6.09 -6.84
C LEU A 7 4.78 5.53 -5.65
N THR A 8 4.44 6.40 -4.70
CA THR A 8 3.68 6.06 -3.50
C THR A 8 3.00 7.29 -2.93
N PHE A 9 2.03 7.09 -2.05
CA PHE A 9 1.55 8.15 -1.19
C PHE A 9 2.63 8.54 -0.17
N VAL A 10 2.76 9.82 0.12
CA VAL A 10 3.86 10.36 0.95
C VAL A 10 3.97 9.74 2.35
N ALA A 11 2.88 9.15 2.86
CA ALA A 11 2.86 8.52 4.19
C ALA A 11 3.89 7.40 4.33
N THR A 12 4.16 6.63 3.27
CA THR A 12 5.18 5.57 3.26
C THR A 12 6.57 6.15 3.58
N ALA A 13 6.97 7.22 2.91
CA ALA A 13 8.26 7.89 3.17
C ALA A 13 8.27 8.64 4.51
N ASN A 14 7.15 9.27 4.88
CA ASN A 14 7.03 10.00 6.14
C ASN A 14 7.17 9.07 7.34
N ALA A 15 6.58 7.87 7.33
CA ALA A 15 6.70 6.91 8.40
C ALA A 15 8.16 6.52 8.66
N ILE A 16 8.96 6.38 7.59
CA ILE A 16 10.41 6.14 7.70
C ILE A 16 11.11 7.33 8.34
N LYS A 17 10.74 8.55 7.94
CA LYS A 17 11.32 9.78 8.51
C LYS A 17 10.95 10.00 9.98
N TYR A 18 9.73 9.65 10.39
CA TYR A 18 9.28 9.82 11.78
C TYR A 18 10.12 9.03 12.80
N ILE A 19 10.74 7.94 12.37
CA ILE A 19 11.67 7.16 13.21
C ILE A 19 13.14 7.52 12.97
N ASN A 20 13.42 8.68 12.34
CA ASN A 20 14.75 9.18 11.98
C ASN A 20 15.54 8.20 11.08
N ALA A 21 14.87 7.31 10.36
CA ALA A 21 15.49 6.48 9.34
C ALA A 21 15.63 7.25 8.02
N GLU A 22 16.53 6.77 7.15
CA GLU A 22 16.77 7.34 5.83
C GLU A 22 15.94 6.57 4.78
N PRO A 23 14.91 7.19 4.15
CA PRO A 23 14.22 6.59 3.04
C PRO A 23 15.11 6.61 1.79
N ILE A 24 15.25 5.47 1.14
CA ILE A 24 15.90 5.33 -0.17
C ILE A 24 14.81 4.98 -1.17
N PHE A 25 14.60 5.87 -2.13
CA PHE A 25 13.58 5.67 -3.16
C PHE A 25 14.10 4.75 -4.26
N ILE A 26 13.24 3.83 -4.68
CA ILE A 26 13.47 2.94 -5.82
C ILE A 26 12.42 3.20 -6.89
N ASP A 27 12.77 2.90 -8.14
CA ASP A 27 11.89 3.15 -9.28
C ASP A 27 10.81 2.08 -9.40
N SER A 28 9.79 2.39 -10.20
CA SER A 28 8.65 1.53 -10.47
C SER A 28 8.78 0.85 -11.83
N ASP A 29 8.18 -0.32 -11.96
CA ASP A 29 8.01 -0.98 -13.25
C ASP A 29 7.04 -0.17 -14.13
N PRO A 30 7.39 0.09 -15.40
CA PRO A 30 6.60 0.98 -16.27
C PRO A 30 5.25 0.40 -16.70
N HIS A 31 5.03 -0.91 -16.53
CA HIS A 31 3.80 -1.60 -16.93
C HIS A 31 2.86 -1.83 -15.76
N THR A 32 3.37 -2.32 -14.66
CA THR A 32 2.61 -2.68 -13.47
C THR A 32 2.56 -1.56 -12.43
N TRP A 33 3.46 -0.58 -12.54
CA TRP A 33 3.65 0.60 -11.68
C TRP A 33 4.01 0.29 -10.22
N VAL A 34 4.03 -0.96 -9.82
CA VAL A 34 4.61 -1.38 -8.54
C VAL A 34 6.14 -1.32 -8.60
N CYS A 35 6.85 -1.60 -7.52
CA CYS A 35 8.30 -1.47 -7.51
C CYS A 35 8.97 -2.35 -8.58
N SER A 36 9.99 -1.81 -9.26
CA SER A 36 10.87 -2.57 -10.16
C SER A 36 11.75 -3.51 -9.34
N LEU A 37 11.71 -4.82 -9.69
CA LEU A 37 12.56 -5.84 -9.03
C LEU A 37 14.05 -5.57 -9.29
N ASP A 38 14.41 -5.17 -10.50
CA ASP A 38 15.80 -4.82 -10.85
C ASP A 38 16.30 -3.62 -10.02
N ALA A 39 15.46 -2.58 -9.88
CA ALA A 39 15.79 -1.43 -9.05
C ALA A 39 15.89 -1.80 -7.57
N LEU A 40 15.03 -2.70 -7.09
CA LEU A 40 15.08 -3.23 -5.73
C LEU A 40 16.38 -4.00 -5.47
N GLU A 41 16.76 -4.90 -6.35
CA GLU A 41 17.99 -5.69 -6.24
C GLU A 41 19.24 -4.79 -6.20
N LEU A 42 19.34 -3.83 -7.13
CA LEU A 42 20.43 -2.87 -7.16
C LEU A 42 20.51 -2.03 -5.87
N ALA A 43 19.35 -1.58 -5.37
CA ALA A 43 19.28 -0.80 -4.14
C ALA A 43 19.67 -1.62 -2.90
N ILE A 44 19.23 -2.88 -2.80
CA ILE A 44 19.63 -3.79 -1.71
C ILE A 44 21.15 -3.96 -1.68
N LYS A 45 21.75 -4.28 -2.82
CA LYS A 45 23.22 -4.47 -2.92
C LYS A 45 24.00 -3.22 -2.56
N LYS A 46 23.54 -2.05 -3.02
CA LYS A 46 24.21 -0.76 -2.81
C LYS A 46 24.05 -0.22 -1.40
N TYR A 47 22.84 -0.25 -0.86
CA TYR A 47 22.53 0.47 0.39
C TYR A 47 22.43 -0.41 1.62
N LYS A 48 22.35 -1.73 1.47
CA LYS A 48 22.22 -2.73 2.55
C LYS A 48 21.15 -2.31 3.57
N PRO A 49 19.89 -2.14 3.14
CA PRO A 49 18.83 -1.63 4.00
C PRO A 49 18.44 -2.64 5.08
N LYS A 50 17.77 -2.17 6.13
CA LYS A 50 17.17 -3.05 7.15
C LYS A 50 15.79 -3.55 6.75
N ALA A 51 15.05 -2.76 5.97
CA ALA A 51 13.72 -3.10 5.53
C ALA A 51 13.42 -2.50 4.15
N PHE A 52 12.46 -3.09 3.48
CA PHE A 52 11.80 -2.59 2.29
C PHE A 52 10.31 -2.46 2.58
N VAL A 53 9.74 -1.29 2.30
CA VAL A 53 8.29 -1.07 2.30
C VAL A 53 7.80 -1.24 0.87
N SER A 54 7.15 -2.37 0.56
CA SER A 54 6.45 -2.57 -0.70
C SER A 54 5.14 -1.79 -0.69
N VAL A 55 4.70 -1.29 -1.84
CA VAL A 55 3.44 -0.55 -1.96
C VAL A 55 2.59 -1.14 -3.06
N ASP A 56 1.38 -1.57 -2.71
CA ASP A 56 0.37 -2.08 -3.64
C ASP A 56 -0.41 -0.91 -4.24
N ILE A 57 0.30 -0.14 -5.08
CA ILE A 57 -0.21 1.14 -5.62
C ILE A 57 -1.50 0.97 -6.41
N TYR A 58 -2.49 1.83 -6.17
CA TYR A 58 -3.81 1.85 -6.80
C TYR A 58 -4.60 0.53 -6.70
N GLY A 59 -4.16 -0.36 -5.80
CA GLY A 59 -4.74 -1.68 -5.61
C GLY A 59 -4.08 -2.79 -6.41
N GLN A 60 -3.02 -2.49 -7.18
CA GLN A 60 -2.21 -3.48 -7.86
C GLN A 60 -1.21 -4.10 -6.89
N SER A 61 -1.27 -5.42 -6.70
CA SER A 61 -0.30 -6.14 -5.86
C SER A 61 1.09 -6.15 -6.47
N CYS A 62 2.11 -6.12 -5.62
CA CYS A 62 3.48 -6.42 -5.99
C CYS A 62 3.66 -7.93 -6.33
N ASP A 63 4.79 -8.28 -6.96
CA ASP A 63 5.24 -9.67 -7.10
C ASP A 63 5.90 -10.11 -5.79
N TYR A 64 5.09 -10.62 -4.87
CA TYR A 64 5.54 -10.95 -3.52
C TYR A 64 6.47 -12.15 -3.46
N ASP A 65 6.37 -13.11 -4.38
CA ASP A 65 7.28 -14.25 -4.39
C ASP A 65 8.70 -13.77 -4.74
N ALA A 66 8.85 -12.98 -5.80
CA ALA A 66 10.14 -12.43 -6.20
C ALA A 66 10.71 -11.45 -5.14
N ILE A 67 9.86 -10.60 -4.56
CA ILE A 67 10.27 -9.68 -3.49
C ILE A 67 10.76 -10.46 -2.26
N GLN A 68 10.02 -11.47 -1.83
CA GLN A 68 10.38 -12.25 -0.64
C GLN A 68 11.66 -13.05 -0.87
N GLU A 69 11.83 -13.68 -2.03
CA GLU A 69 13.06 -14.39 -2.38
C GLU A 69 14.28 -13.45 -2.32
N LEU A 70 14.17 -12.29 -2.98
CA LEU A 70 15.24 -11.29 -3.02
C LEU A 70 15.53 -10.71 -1.62
N CYS A 71 14.52 -10.31 -0.89
CA CYS A 71 14.70 -9.71 0.44
C CYS A 71 15.23 -10.71 1.46
N ASN A 72 14.74 -11.96 1.46
CA ASN A 72 15.20 -13.01 2.37
C ASN A 72 16.66 -13.36 2.13
N SER A 73 17.12 -13.45 0.86
CA SER A 73 18.51 -13.73 0.54
C SER A 73 19.50 -12.68 1.04
N HIS A 74 19.00 -11.48 1.39
CA HIS A 74 19.80 -10.36 1.87
C HIS A 74 19.46 -9.93 3.32
N ASN A 75 18.62 -10.68 4.03
CA ASN A 75 18.13 -10.36 5.39
C ASN A 75 17.45 -8.98 5.47
N VAL A 76 16.65 -8.64 4.46
CA VAL A 76 15.85 -7.40 4.41
C VAL A 76 14.42 -7.73 4.81
N LEU A 77 13.87 -7.06 5.83
CA LEU A 77 12.48 -7.24 6.25
C LEU A 77 11.54 -6.59 5.24
N VAL A 78 10.47 -7.27 4.88
CA VAL A 78 9.42 -6.73 4.01
C VAL A 78 8.25 -6.22 4.86
N ILE A 79 7.89 -4.95 4.67
CA ILE A 79 6.68 -4.34 5.23
C ILE A 79 5.75 -4.05 4.05
N GLU A 80 4.53 -4.56 4.09
CA GLU A 80 3.54 -4.39 3.03
C GLU A 80 2.67 -3.17 3.30
N ASP A 81 2.74 -2.17 2.45
CA ASP A 81 1.78 -1.06 2.42
C ASP A 81 0.64 -1.42 1.47
N ALA A 82 -0.38 -2.10 2.00
CA ALA A 82 -1.60 -2.47 1.31
C ALA A 82 -2.74 -1.45 1.55
N ALA A 83 -2.38 -0.19 1.86
CA ALA A 83 -3.35 0.87 2.14
C ALA A 83 -4.34 1.13 1.00
N GLU A 84 -4.02 0.70 -0.21
CA GLU A 84 -4.84 0.85 -1.42
C GLU A 84 -5.38 -0.50 -1.95
N ALA A 85 -4.93 -1.62 -1.36
CA ALA A 85 -5.13 -2.95 -1.91
C ALA A 85 -6.07 -3.86 -1.09
N LEU A 86 -6.86 -3.31 -0.18
CA LEU A 86 -7.84 -4.14 0.54
C LEU A 86 -8.80 -4.81 -0.44
N GLY A 87 -8.86 -6.14 -0.40
CA GLY A 87 -9.64 -6.97 -1.34
C GLY A 87 -8.90 -7.39 -2.60
N SER A 88 -7.73 -6.82 -2.89
CA SER A 88 -6.83 -7.31 -3.94
C SER A 88 -6.20 -8.65 -3.57
N GLU A 89 -5.73 -9.37 -4.58
CA GLU A 89 -5.13 -10.69 -4.40
C GLU A 89 -3.85 -10.82 -5.23
N TYR A 90 -2.89 -11.58 -4.68
CA TYR A 90 -1.74 -12.12 -5.40
C TYR A 90 -1.73 -13.63 -5.21
N LYS A 91 -1.76 -14.40 -6.32
CA LYS A 91 -1.84 -15.88 -6.31
C LYS A 91 -2.92 -16.41 -5.35
N ASN A 92 -4.12 -15.81 -5.41
CA ASN A 92 -5.29 -16.15 -4.58
C ASN A 92 -5.13 -15.89 -3.07
N LYS A 93 -4.09 -15.17 -2.64
CA LYS A 93 -3.94 -14.69 -1.26
C LYS A 93 -4.22 -13.20 -1.21
N LYS A 94 -4.90 -12.74 -0.19
CA LYS A 94 -5.26 -11.33 -0.02
C LYS A 94 -4.04 -10.46 0.26
N CYS A 95 -3.96 -9.30 -0.41
CA CYS A 95 -3.06 -8.24 -0.02
C CYS A 95 -3.32 -7.83 1.43
N GLY A 96 -2.28 -7.44 2.15
CA GLY A 96 -2.29 -7.28 3.60
C GLY A 96 -1.80 -8.53 4.35
N SER A 97 -1.25 -9.55 3.64
CA SER A 97 -0.81 -10.81 4.25
C SER A 97 0.60 -11.27 3.85
N PHE A 98 1.35 -10.43 3.12
CA PHE A 98 2.64 -10.83 2.54
C PHE A 98 3.87 -10.33 3.32
N GLY A 99 3.81 -9.16 3.95
CA GLY A 99 4.92 -8.64 4.76
C GLY A 99 5.02 -9.29 6.15
N GLU A 100 6.14 -9.06 6.83
CA GLU A 100 6.25 -9.30 8.28
C GLU A 100 5.20 -8.49 9.05
N MET A 101 4.91 -7.31 8.55
CA MET A 101 3.79 -6.45 8.93
C MET A 101 3.14 -5.92 7.67
N SER A 102 1.84 -5.74 7.70
CA SER A 102 1.07 -5.15 6.60
C SER A 102 0.15 -4.06 7.11
N ILE A 103 -0.02 -3.01 6.32
CA ILE A 103 -0.83 -1.85 6.66
C ILE A 103 -2.06 -1.81 5.76
N LEU A 104 -3.25 -1.62 6.36
CA LEU A 104 -4.49 -1.33 5.67
C LEU A 104 -4.97 0.06 6.06
N SER A 105 -5.56 0.79 5.12
CA SER A 105 -6.10 2.13 5.36
C SER A 105 -7.61 2.15 5.22
N PHE A 106 -8.26 2.88 6.13
CA PHE A 106 -9.70 3.14 6.12
C PHE A 106 -9.99 4.64 6.03
N ASN A 107 -9.06 5.40 5.42
CA ASN A 107 -9.25 6.82 5.18
C ASN A 107 -10.49 7.07 4.29
N GLY A 108 -11.00 8.31 4.28
CA GLY A 108 -12.27 8.68 3.67
C GLY A 108 -12.44 8.28 2.19
N ASN A 109 -11.36 8.22 1.43
CA ASN A 109 -11.37 7.90 0.01
C ASN A 109 -11.03 6.44 -0.35
N LYS A 110 -10.75 5.57 0.64
CA LYS A 110 -10.37 4.18 0.39
C LYS A 110 -11.56 3.32 -0.04
N ILE A 111 -11.30 2.08 -0.45
CA ILE A 111 -12.35 1.16 -0.97
C ILE A 111 -13.44 0.88 0.06
N ILE A 112 -13.09 0.84 1.33
CA ILE A 112 -13.98 0.99 2.48
C ILE A 112 -13.41 2.09 3.38
N THR A 113 -14.26 2.75 4.13
CA THR A 113 -13.84 3.87 4.98
C THR A 113 -14.45 3.82 6.36
N THR A 114 -13.70 4.34 7.32
CA THR A 114 -14.16 4.70 8.66
C THR A 114 -13.95 6.20 8.91
N SER A 115 -14.01 7.03 7.86
CA SER A 115 -13.60 8.45 7.86
C SER A 115 -12.08 8.63 8.03
N GLY A 116 -11.50 7.96 8.96
CA GLY A 116 -10.05 7.89 9.21
C GLY A 116 -9.71 6.59 9.93
N GLY A 117 -8.43 6.32 10.06
CA GLY A 117 -7.92 5.12 10.70
C GLY A 117 -7.33 4.10 9.73
N GLY A 118 -6.84 3.02 10.29
CA GLY A 118 -6.18 1.93 9.58
C GLY A 118 -6.04 0.71 10.46
N MET A 119 -5.36 -0.29 9.94
CA MET A 119 -5.08 -1.53 10.65
C MET A 119 -3.66 -1.98 10.35
N LEU A 120 -2.94 -2.39 11.40
CA LEU A 120 -1.70 -3.14 11.28
C LEU A 120 -2.01 -4.63 11.43
N VAL A 121 -1.49 -5.43 10.53
CA VAL A 121 -1.64 -6.88 10.50
C VAL A 121 -0.26 -7.53 10.56
N SER A 122 -0.09 -8.56 11.37
CA SER A 122 1.12 -9.38 11.42
C SER A 122 0.80 -10.74 12.02
N LYS A 123 1.59 -11.76 11.64
CA LYS A 123 1.60 -13.07 12.30
C LYS A 123 2.43 -13.07 13.59
N ASN A 124 3.30 -12.08 13.74
CA ASN A 124 4.15 -11.91 14.91
C ASN A 124 3.40 -11.13 16.00
N GLU A 125 3.03 -11.84 17.07
CA GLU A 125 2.28 -11.23 18.18
C GLU A 125 3.06 -10.15 18.92
N ASP A 126 4.40 -10.21 18.95
CA ASP A 126 5.22 -9.19 19.60
C ASP A 126 5.11 -7.85 18.88
N TYR A 127 5.09 -7.86 17.53
CA TYR A 127 4.84 -6.66 16.75
C TYR A 127 3.45 -6.07 17.02
N ILE A 128 2.42 -6.94 17.12
CA ILE A 128 1.06 -6.49 17.42
C ILE A 128 0.96 -5.94 18.84
N ARG A 129 1.59 -6.59 19.84
CA ARG A 129 1.63 -6.08 21.22
C ARG A 129 2.33 -4.73 21.31
N LYS A 130 3.50 -4.59 20.64
CA LYS A 130 4.23 -3.34 20.62
C LYS A 130 3.46 -2.22 19.92
N ALA A 131 2.86 -2.49 18.75
CA ALA A 131 2.03 -1.53 18.05
C ALA A 131 0.83 -1.08 18.88
N LYS A 132 0.14 -2.02 19.55
CA LYS A 132 -0.98 -1.71 20.45
C LYS A 132 -0.54 -0.85 21.64
N PHE A 133 0.59 -1.13 22.23
CA PHE A 133 1.17 -0.32 23.29
C PHE A 133 1.45 1.11 22.81
N LEU A 134 2.14 1.26 21.68
CA LEU A 134 2.49 2.57 21.12
C LEU A 134 1.26 3.38 20.71
N CYS A 135 0.26 2.75 20.07
CA CYS A 135 -0.96 3.46 19.62
C CYS A 135 -1.93 3.82 20.76
N THR A 136 -1.64 3.35 21.98
CA THR A 136 -2.35 3.70 23.22
C THR A 136 -1.48 4.51 24.17
N GLN A 137 -0.77 5.48 23.64
CA GLN A 137 0.09 6.45 24.32
C GLN A 137 1.32 5.84 25.00
N ALA A 138 1.71 4.59 24.73
CA ALA A 138 2.78 3.88 25.43
C ALA A 138 2.63 3.94 26.95
N ARG A 139 1.38 3.82 27.43
CA ARG A 139 1.10 3.85 28.87
C ARG A 139 1.50 2.54 29.50
N GLU A 140 2.35 2.62 30.55
CA GLU A 140 2.75 1.48 31.36
C GLU A 140 1.57 0.90 32.19
N PRO A 141 1.57 -0.40 32.51
CA PRO A 141 0.46 -1.07 33.19
C PRO A 141 0.45 -0.84 34.71
N PHE A 142 0.56 0.43 35.14
CA PHE A 142 0.49 0.82 36.53
C PHE A 142 -0.84 1.49 36.86
N LEU A 143 -1.18 1.60 38.16
CA LEU A 143 -2.37 2.35 38.62
C LEU A 143 -2.24 3.83 38.34
N HIS A 144 -1.04 4.39 38.47
CA HIS A 144 -0.72 5.76 38.09
C HIS A 144 -0.30 5.85 36.62
N TYR A 145 -0.28 7.06 36.06
CA TYR A 145 0.22 7.30 34.70
C TYR A 145 1.74 7.31 34.71
N GLU A 146 2.33 6.40 33.93
CA GLU A 146 3.76 6.35 33.67
C GLU A 146 4.00 6.04 32.19
N HIS A 147 4.98 6.73 31.59
CA HIS A 147 5.36 6.61 30.20
C HIS A 147 6.87 6.57 30.08
N LYS A 148 7.43 5.48 29.60
CA LYS A 148 8.88 5.30 29.37
C LYS A 148 9.28 5.51 27.92
N GLU A 149 8.30 5.49 27.02
CA GLU A 149 8.48 5.66 25.60
C GLU A 149 7.49 6.69 25.06
N LEU A 150 7.83 7.28 23.92
CA LEU A 150 6.91 8.11 23.15
C LEU A 150 5.79 7.22 22.54
N GLY A 151 4.56 7.53 22.85
CA GLY A 151 3.38 6.86 22.32
C GLY A 151 2.43 7.83 21.65
N TYR A 152 1.39 7.28 21.03
CA TYR A 152 0.45 8.02 20.19
C TYR A 152 -0.98 7.68 20.54
N ASN A 153 -1.90 8.61 20.35
CA ASN A 153 -3.33 8.36 20.43
C ASN A 153 -3.87 7.97 19.04
N TYR A 154 -3.57 6.75 18.60
CA TYR A 154 -3.87 6.27 17.26
C TYR A 154 -4.90 5.12 17.22
N ARG A 155 -5.57 4.84 18.33
CA ARG A 155 -6.65 3.84 18.33
C ARG A 155 -7.90 4.35 17.62
N MET A 156 -8.45 3.49 16.77
CA MET A 156 -9.78 3.69 16.20
C MET A 156 -10.84 3.62 17.29
N SER A 157 -11.81 4.56 17.29
CA SER A 157 -12.94 4.50 18.21
C SER A 157 -13.91 3.35 17.85
N ASN A 158 -14.71 2.91 18.82
CA ASN A 158 -15.72 1.87 18.61
C ASN A 158 -16.75 2.26 17.55
N LEU A 159 -17.11 3.56 17.47
CA LEU A 159 -18.04 4.06 16.45
C LEU A 159 -17.48 3.90 15.05
N LEU A 160 -16.22 4.30 14.83
CA LEU A 160 -15.55 4.13 13.53
C LEU A 160 -15.34 2.65 13.19
N ALA A 161 -14.98 1.82 14.17
CA ALA A 161 -14.85 0.38 13.97
C ALA A 161 -16.19 -0.28 13.58
N ALA A 162 -17.31 0.17 14.12
CA ALA A 162 -18.63 -0.32 13.74
C ALA A 162 -18.98 0.04 12.28
N VAL A 163 -18.67 1.28 11.85
CA VAL A 163 -18.80 1.69 10.44
C VAL A 163 -17.94 0.79 9.54
N GLY A 164 -16.68 0.56 9.91
CA GLY A 164 -15.76 -0.31 9.17
C GLY A 164 -16.28 -1.74 9.01
N ARG A 165 -16.82 -2.33 10.08
CA ARG A 165 -17.45 -3.67 10.03
C ARG A 165 -18.61 -3.73 9.05
N GLY A 166 -19.48 -2.71 9.06
CA GLY A 166 -20.61 -2.62 8.13
C GLY A 166 -20.17 -2.52 6.68
N GLN A 167 -19.10 -1.77 6.40
CA GLN A 167 -18.55 -1.65 5.05
C GLN A 167 -17.77 -2.88 4.61
N LEU A 168 -17.01 -3.51 5.52
CA LEU A 168 -16.25 -4.72 5.22
C LEU A 168 -17.16 -5.86 4.73
N ALA A 169 -18.36 -5.98 5.28
CA ALA A 169 -19.35 -6.96 4.82
C ALA A 169 -19.78 -6.79 3.35
N LYS A 170 -19.48 -5.63 2.74
CA LYS A 170 -19.79 -5.31 1.34
C LYS A 170 -18.55 -5.15 0.45
N LEU A 171 -17.37 -5.51 0.97
CA LEU A 171 -16.09 -5.28 0.28
C LEU A 171 -16.09 -5.87 -1.14
N ASP A 172 -16.51 -7.12 -1.30
CA ASP A 172 -16.49 -7.79 -2.61
C ASP A 172 -17.40 -7.08 -3.63
N VAL A 173 -18.52 -6.55 -3.18
CA VAL A 173 -19.43 -5.75 -4.02
C VAL A 173 -18.73 -4.45 -4.46
N TYR A 174 -17.99 -3.80 -3.58
CA TYR A 174 -17.25 -2.58 -3.91
C TYR A 174 -16.11 -2.87 -4.88
N VAL A 175 -15.36 -3.93 -4.64
CA VAL A 175 -14.31 -4.39 -5.56
C VAL A 175 -14.88 -4.65 -6.95
N ALA A 176 -15.98 -5.42 -7.04
CA ALA A 176 -16.61 -5.72 -8.32
C ALA A 176 -17.05 -4.44 -9.07
N LYS A 177 -17.62 -3.45 -8.36
CA LYS A 177 -18.01 -2.16 -8.94
C LYS A 177 -16.80 -1.37 -9.44
N ARG A 178 -15.71 -1.30 -8.68
CA ARG A 178 -14.47 -0.61 -9.09
C ARG A 178 -13.85 -1.25 -10.33
N ARG A 179 -13.78 -2.58 -10.35
CA ARG A 179 -13.28 -3.33 -11.51
C ARG A 179 -14.14 -3.08 -12.76
N LYS A 180 -15.47 -3.04 -12.62
CA LYS A 180 -16.36 -2.70 -13.72
C LYS A 180 -16.11 -1.29 -14.25
N ILE A 181 -15.97 -0.29 -13.37
CA ILE A 181 -15.65 1.09 -13.75
C ILE A 181 -14.32 1.13 -14.54
N PHE A 182 -13.29 0.44 -14.04
CA PHE A 182 -12.00 0.36 -14.72
C PHE A 182 -12.13 -0.21 -16.14
N GLN A 183 -12.88 -1.30 -16.29
CA GLN A 183 -13.15 -1.92 -17.61
C GLN A 183 -13.93 -0.99 -18.56
N GLU A 184 -14.88 -0.22 -18.04
CA GLU A 184 -15.61 0.76 -18.82
C GLU A 184 -14.69 1.88 -19.35
N TYR A 185 -13.77 2.38 -18.52
CA TYR A 185 -12.75 3.34 -18.95
C TYR A 185 -11.77 2.73 -19.96
N GLN A 186 -11.28 1.51 -19.73
CA GLN A 186 -10.41 0.83 -20.71
C GLN A 186 -11.09 0.70 -22.07
N LYS A 187 -12.37 0.31 -22.10
CA LYS A 187 -13.15 0.21 -23.33
C LYS A 187 -13.36 1.57 -23.99
N ALA A 188 -13.70 2.59 -23.21
CA ALA A 188 -13.95 3.92 -23.73
C ALA A 188 -12.70 4.58 -24.32
N PHE A 189 -11.51 4.21 -23.84
CA PHE A 189 -10.23 4.80 -24.24
C PHE A 189 -9.39 3.86 -25.12
N SER A 190 -9.94 2.70 -25.53
CA SER A 190 -9.21 1.69 -26.32
C SER A 190 -8.60 2.24 -27.62
N ASP A 191 -9.33 3.16 -28.27
CA ASP A 191 -8.98 3.70 -29.58
C ASP A 191 -8.28 5.08 -29.48
N ILE A 192 -7.98 5.55 -28.26
CA ILE A 192 -7.31 6.84 -28.06
C ILE A 192 -5.80 6.63 -28.05
N PRO A 193 -5.06 7.12 -29.08
CA PRO A 193 -3.63 6.93 -29.16
C PRO A 193 -2.90 7.53 -27.95
N GLY A 194 -1.99 6.75 -27.38
CA GLY A 194 -1.12 7.23 -26.31
C GLY A 194 -1.70 7.12 -24.90
N VAL A 195 -2.92 6.66 -24.72
CA VAL A 195 -3.47 6.31 -23.42
C VAL A 195 -3.02 4.89 -23.05
N ASN A 196 -2.41 4.74 -21.87
CA ASN A 196 -1.96 3.44 -21.36
C ASN A 196 -2.44 3.24 -19.94
N PHE A 197 -3.15 2.17 -19.71
CA PHE A 197 -3.59 1.73 -18.37
C PHE A 197 -2.53 0.87 -17.69
N ILE A 198 -2.62 0.78 -16.37
CA ILE A 198 -1.82 -0.16 -15.59
C ILE A 198 -2.10 -1.60 -16.08
N THR A 199 -1.05 -2.39 -16.20
CA THR A 199 -1.17 -3.81 -16.57
C THR A 199 -1.38 -4.66 -15.32
N GLU A 200 -2.48 -5.41 -15.30
CA GLU A 200 -2.75 -6.40 -14.25
C GLU A 200 -2.10 -7.73 -14.64
N PRO A 201 -1.05 -8.21 -13.92
CA PRO A 201 -0.48 -9.53 -14.14
C PRO A 201 -1.49 -10.66 -13.89
N THR A 202 -1.35 -11.79 -14.57
CA THR A 202 -2.23 -12.97 -14.40
C THR A 202 -2.16 -13.57 -12.99
N SER A 203 -1.07 -13.32 -12.27
CA SER A 203 -0.89 -13.72 -10.87
C SER A 203 -1.64 -12.85 -9.86
N SER A 204 -2.19 -11.72 -10.29
CA SER A 204 -2.84 -10.76 -9.41
C SER A 204 -4.29 -10.48 -9.79
N LYS A 205 -5.06 -10.01 -8.83
CA LYS A 205 -6.41 -9.49 -9.01
C LYS A 205 -6.54 -8.19 -8.24
N SER A 206 -6.38 -7.07 -8.95
CA SER A 206 -6.48 -5.73 -8.37
C SER A 206 -7.91 -5.41 -7.95
N ASN A 207 -8.08 -4.68 -6.86
CA ASN A 207 -9.37 -4.10 -6.49
C ASN A 207 -9.72 -2.86 -7.36
N ASN A 208 -8.76 -2.37 -8.16
CA ASN A 208 -8.87 -1.17 -8.99
C ASN A 208 -9.42 0.03 -8.19
N TRP A 209 -8.86 0.24 -7.00
CA TRP A 209 -9.29 1.34 -6.10
C TRP A 209 -9.41 2.67 -6.83
N LEU A 210 -8.45 3.00 -7.69
CA LEU A 210 -8.52 4.12 -8.62
C LEU A 210 -8.34 3.63 -10.06
N THR A 211 -9.08 4.22 -10.98
CA THR A 211 -8.82 4.08 -12.42
C THR A 211 -7.74 5.09 -12.80
N THR A 212 -6.58 4.59 -13.17
CA THR A 212 -5.41 5.40 -13.52
C THR A 212 -4.88 5.02 -14.89
N PHE A 213 -4.36 6.01 -15.60
CA PHE A 213 -3.72 5.83 -16.92
C PHE A 213 -2.65 6.88 -17.15
N THR A 214 -1.72 6.60 -18.04
CA THR A 214 -0.74 7.57 -18.54
C THR A 214 -1.09 8.04 -19.94
N ILE A 215 -0.62 9.24 -20.28
CA ILE A 215 -0.78 9.80 -21.62
C ILE A 215 0.62 10.00 -22.21
N ASN A 216 0.88 9.32 -23.32
CA ASN A 216 2.11 9.52 -24.06
C ASN A 216 2.04 10.84 -24.87
N PRO A 217 2.83 11.87 -24.52
CA PRO A 217 2.75 13.18 -25.16
C PRO A 217 3.17 13.19 -26.64
N LYS A 218 3.85 12.13 -27.10
CA LYS A 218 4.23 11.99 -28.52
C LYS A 218 3.14 11.38 -29.39
N LYS A 219 2.11 10.80 -28.78
CA LYS A 219 1.01 10.11 -29.47
C LYS A 219 -0.35 10.75 -29.26
N SER A 220 -0.48 11.58 -28.24
CA SER A 220 -1.74 12.25 -27.89
C SER A 220 -1.68 13.73 -28.23
N THR A 221 -2.81 14.29 -28.69
CA THR A 221 -3.01 15.74 -28.89
C THR A 221 -3.35 16.48 -27.60
N SER A 222 -3.67 15.74 -26.53
CA SER A 222 -4.03 16.29 -25.21
C SER A 222 -3.03 15.84 -24.14
N ASN A 223 -2.87 16.67 -23.12
CA ASN A 223 -2.05 16.38 -21.97
C ASN A 223 -2.91 16.38 -20.69
N ARG A 224 -2.31 15.90 -19.57
CA ARG A 224 -2.98 15.82 -18.26
C ARG A 224 -3.68 17.13 -17.86
N ASN A 225 -3.03 18.28 -18.04
CA ASN A 225 -3.55 19.56 -17.57
C ASN A 225 -4.75 20.05 -18.41
N GLN A 226 -4.88 19.58 -19.65
CA GLN A 226 -6.05 19.86 -20.49
C GLN A 226 -7.25 18.96 -20.13
N LEU A 227 -7.00 17.76 -19.62
CA LEU A 227 -8.07 16.86 -19.17
C LEU A 227 -8.65 17.22 -17.80
N ILE A 228 -7.90 17.95 -16.97
CA ILE A 228 -8.33 18.35 -15.62
C ILE A 228 -9.17 19.66 -15.64
N LYS A 229 -9.16 20.40 -16.75
CA LYS A 229 -9.98 21.60 -16.94
C LYS A 229 -11.41 21.26 -17.36
#